data_df8c65031e7777e75eb0da341b77eb9a
#
_entry.id   df8c65031e7777e75eb0da341b77eb9a
#
_cell.length_a   1.000
_cell.length_b   1.000
_cell.length_c   1.000
_cell.angle_alpha   90.00
_cell.angle_beta   90.00
_cell.angle_gamma   90.00
#
_symmetry.space_group_name_H-M   'P 1'
#
loop_
_entity.id
_entity.type
_entity.pdbx_description
1 polymer ?
#
loop_
_entity_poly.entity_id
_entity_poly.type
_entity_poly.pdbx_seq_one_letter_code
_entity_poly.pdbx_strand_id
1 'polypeptide(L)'
;MTTAEYFRTPETVAPQELIYGRLRVADAPFVPHQRLVGQWFRTLDAHVRERLLGEVILSPMDVVLDGPKALVVQPDLLFVSNGRSAIVHDHVWGAPDLVVEVLSPNPRIGKLDERLGWFAKYGVAECWLVHQLERRVDVLRFAQGEVEARASFARGEPIVSGVLPGFRGSFDSIAGW
;
A
#
# COMPACT_ATOMS: atom_id res chain seq x y z
N MET A 1 21.19 8.90 -6.06
CA MET A 1 20.98 9.24 -4.64
C MET A 1 20.91 7.96 -3.85
N THR A 2 21.55 7.88 -2.71
CA THR A 2 21.43 6.78 -1.75
C THR A 2 20.23 6.98 -0.84
N THR A 3 19.80 5.94 -0.14
CA THR A 3 18.72 6.05 0.89
C THR A 3 19.07 7.06 1.97
N ALA A 4 20.34 7.08 2.41
CA ALA A 4 20.81 8.03 3.44
C ALA A 4 20.81 9.49 2.94
N GLU A 5 21.08 9.73 1.67
CA GLU A 5 20.96 11.06 1.07
C GLU A 5 19.49 11.47 0.95
N TYR A 6 18.60 10.54 0.58
CA TYR A 6 17.16 10.77 0.49
C TYR A 6 16.60 11.27 1.82
N PHE A 7 16.88 10.60 2.93
CA PHE A 7 16.41 11.00 4.26
C PHE A 7 17.07 12.25 4.85
N ARG A 8 18.10 12.79 4.19
CA ARG A 8 18.69 14.10 4.53
C ARG A 8 18.14 15.25 3.70
N THR A 9 17.32 14.96 2.69
CA THR A 9 16.66 16.04 1.93
C THR A 9 15.69 16.78 2.83
N PRO A 10 15.48 18.10 2.63
CA PRO A 10 14.48 18.83 3.37
C PRO A 10 13.08 18.22 3.21
N GLU A 11 12.27 18.27 4.26
CA GLU A 11 10.88 17.86 4.18
C GLU A 11 10.15 18.57 3.03
N THR A 12 9.29 17.82 2.35
CA THR A 12 8.46 18.33 1.27
C THR A 12 7.02 17.86 1.44
N VAL A 13 6.08 18.68 1.00
CA VAL A 13 4.66 18.32 0.96
C VAL A 13 4.29 17.53 -0.30
N ALA A 14 5.20 17.45 -1.29
CA ALA A 14 4.99 16.67 -2.49
C ALA A 14 5.28 15.19 -2.22
N PRO A 15 4.38 14.25 -2.61
CA PRO A 15 4.67 12.83 -2.54
C PRO A 15 5.90 12.50 -3.37
N GLN A 16 6.84 11.77 -2.79
CA GLN A 16 8.08 11.42 -3.47
C GLN A 16 8.54 10.01 -3.13
N GLU A 17 9.21 9.37 -4.07
CA GLU A 17 9.74 8.02 -3.93
C GLU A 17 11.17 7.97 -4.44
N LEU A 18 11.99 7.08 -3.88
CA LEU A 18 13.34 6.82 -4.35
C LEU A 18 13.39 5.46 -5.05
N ILE A 19 13.50 5.48 -6.37
CA ILE A 19 13.44 4.26 -7.17
C ILE A 19 14.82 3.95 -7.74
N TYR A 20 15.51 3.01 -7.10
CA TYR A 20 16.89 2.62 -7.44
C TYR A 20 17.81 3.83 -7.60
N GLY A 21 17.77 4.72 -6.60
CA GLY A 21 18.60 5.92 -6.54
C GLY A 21 18.09 7.12 -7.35
N ARG A 22 16.96 7.00 -8.02
CA ARG A 22 16.31 8.09 -8.78
C ARG A 22 15.10 8.62 -8.01
N LEU A 23 15.12 9.90 -7.66
CA LEU A 23 13.98 10.56 -7.04
C LEU A 23 12.84 10.69 -8.07
N ARG A 24 11.64 10.26 -7.68
CA ARG A 24 10.39 10.48 -8.40
C ARG A 24 9.47 11.31 -7.53
N VAL A 25 8.98 12.41 -8.05
CA VAL A 25 8.03 13.29 -7.37
C VAL A 25 6.68 13.16 -8.07
N ALA A 26 5.63 12.95 -7.30
CA ALA A 26 4.26 12.91 -7.81
C ALA A 26 3.52 14.21 -7.53
N ASP A 27 2.50 14.48 -8.35
CA ASP A 27 1.55 15.54 -8.06
C ASP A 27 0.67 15.17 -6.85
N ALA A 28 0.11 16.18 -6.21
CA ALA A 28 -0.88 15.97 -5.16
C ALA A 28 -2.08 15.17 -5.70
N PRO A 29 -2.61 14.22 -4.91
CA PRO A 29 -3.77 13.43 -5.31
C PRO A 29 -5.04 14.29 -5.37
N PHE A 30 -6.01 13.87 -6.20
CA PHE A 30 -7.31 14.51 -6.30
C PHE A 30 -8.21 14.15 -5.10
N VAL A 31 -9.18 15.02 -4.82
CA VAL A 31 -10.14 14.85 -3.71
C VAL A 31 -10.84 13.48 -3.69
N PRO A 32 -11.35 12.91 -4.81
CA PRO A 32 -11.96 11.59 -4.80
C PRO A 32 -11.02 10.50 -4.33
N HIS A 33 -9.76 10.53 -4.76
CA HIS A 33 -8.73 9.59 -4.32
C HIS A 33 -8.51 9.68 -2.81
N GLN A 34 -8.29 10.89 -2.28
CA GLN A 34 -8.07 11.09 -0.85
C GLN A 34 -9.27 10.68 0.02
N ARG A 35 -10.51 10.88 -0.49
CA ARG A 35 -11.71 10.40 0.21
C ARG A 35 -11.71 8.88 0.31
N LEU A 36 -11.40 8.18 -0.78
CA LEU A 36 -11.30 6.73 -0.78
C LEU A 36 -10.21 6.23 0.16
N VAL A 37 -9.00 6.76 0.08
CA VAL A 37 -7.90 6.42 0.99
C VAL A 37 -8.34 6.56 2.45
N GLY A 38 -9.00 7.69 2.80
CA GLY A 38 -9.49 7.92 4.15
C GLY A 38 -10.60 6.94 4.59
N GLN A 39 -11.48 6.52 3.69
CA GLN A 39 -12.54 5.53 3.99
C GLN A 39 -11.94 4.13 4.16
N TRP A 40 -11.02 3.74 3.29
CA TRP A 40 -10.29 2.48 3.40
C TRP A 40 -9.48 2.42 4.68
N PHE A 41 -8.75 3.50 5.02
CA PHE A 41 -8.02 3.59 6.28
C PHE A 41 -8.93 3.34 7.48
N ARG A 42 -10.03 4.06 7.60
CA ARG A 42 -10.96 3.91 8.75
C ARG A 42 -11.47 2.48 8.90
N THR A 43 -11.82 1.84 7.78
CA THR A 43 -12.38 0.48 7.81
C THR A 43 -11.32 -0.55 8.17
N LEU A 44 -10.13 -0.45 7.60
CA LEU A 44 -9.03 -1.36 7.89
C LEU A 44 -8.50 -1.16 9.31
N ASP A 45 -8.31 0.08 9.75
CA ASP A 45 -7.83 0.40 11.10
C ASP A 45 -8.82 -0.09 12.18
N ALA A 46 -10.12 0.11 11.97
CA ALA A 46 -11.14 -0.41 12.88
C ALA A 46 -11.09 -1.94 13.00
N HIS A 47 -10.99 -2.67 11.87
CA HIS A 47 -10.87 -4.12 11.85
C HIS A 47 -9.60 -4.62 12.55
N VAL A 48 -8.48 -3.99 12.26
CA VAL A 48 -7.16 -4.35 12.80
C VAL A 48 -7.11 -4.11 14.30
N ARG A 49 -7.62 -2.96 14.78
CA ARG A 49 -7.66 -2.61 16.20
C ARG A 49 -8.60 -3.51 16.99
N GLU A 50 -9.81 -3.75 16.47
CA GLU A 50 -10.80 -4.61 17.13
C GLU A 50 -10.26 -6.03 17.39
N ARG A 51 -9.44 -6.54 16.48
CA ARG A 51 -8.86 -7.88 16.54
C ARG A 51 -7.42 -7.94 17.05
N LEU A 52 -6.83 -6.80 17.40
CA LEU A 52 -5.46 -6.68 17.86
C LEU A 52 -4.44 -7.32 16.90
N LEU A 53 -4.60 -7.10 15.59
CA LEU A 53 -3.78 -7.74 14.57
C LEU A 53 -2.43 -7.04 14.33
N GLY A 54 -2.35 -5.75 14.59
CA GLY A 54 -1.19 -4.90 14.28
C GLY A 54 -1.60 -3.45 14.12
N GLU A 55 -1.05 -2.79 13.12
CA GLU A 55 -1.36 -1.40 12.82
C GLU A 55 -1.54 -1.13 11.33
N VAL A 56 -2.38 -0.15 11.00
CA VAL A 56 -2.57 0.37 9.65
C VAL A 56 -1.98 1.78 9.58
N ILE A 57 -1.15 2.02 8.57
CA ILE A 57 -0.49 3.30 8.35
C ILE A 57 -0.91 3.83 6.98
N LEU A 58 -1.17 5.15 6.89
CA LEU A 58 -1.55 5.80 5.65
C LEU A 58 -0.45 6.72 5.11
N SER A 59 -0.44 6.93 3.79
CA SER A 59 0.44 7.86 3.09
C SER A 59 0.23 9.32 3.59
N PRO A 60 1.30 10.17 3.57
CA PRO A 60 2.65 9.82 3.11
C PRO A 60 3.44 9.06 4.18
N MET A 61 3.97 7.89 3.82
CA MET A 61 4.85 7.10 4.68
C MET A 61 5.88 6.36 3.83
N ASP A 62 7.14 6.57 4.12
CA ASP A 62 8.23 5.89 3.43
C ASP A 62 8.35 4.43 3.86
N VAL A 63 8.31 3.54 2.89
CA VAL A 63 8.58 2.10 3.03
C VAL A 63 9.89 1.78 2.34
N VAL A 64 10.92 1.48 3.10
CA VAL A 64 12.24 1.11 2.61
C VAL A 64 12.25 -0.38 2.27
N LEU A 65 11.96 -0.71 1.01
CA LEU A 65 11.97 -2.11 0.55
C LEU A 65 13.40 -2.65 0.40
N ASP A 66 14.35 -1.81 -0.05
CA ASP A 66 15.76 -2.18 -0.19
C ASP A 66 16.65 -0.94 0.02
N GLY A 67 17.18 -0.81 1.22
CA GLY A 67 18.05 0.33 1.59
C GLY A 67 19.34 0.40 0.74
N PRO A 68 20.11 -0.68 0.61
CA PRO A 68 21.31 -0.71 -0.22
C PRO A 68 21.07 -0.36 -1.68
N LYS A 69 19.95 -0.78 -2.27
CA LYS A 69 19.58 -0.46 -3.65
C LYS A 69 18.78 0.84 -3.80
N ALA A 70 18.59 1.56 -2.70
CA ALA A 70 17.86 2.83 -2.69
C ALA A 70 16.47 2.70 -3.31
N LEU A 71 15.68 1.75 -2.79
CA LEU A 71 14.28 1.55 -3.16
C LEU A 71 13.39 1.90 -1.97
N VAL A 72 12.76 3.08 -2.05
CA VAL A 72 11.80 3.60 -1.06
C VAL A 72 10.53 3.98 -1.79
N VAL A 73 9.41 3.46 -1.33
CA VAL A 73 8.08 3.66 -1.94
C VAL A 73 7.09 4.22 -0.93
N GLN A 74 6.05 4.92 -1.40
CA GLN A 74 4.97 5.47 -0.57
C GLN A 74 3.62 4.89 -1.05
N PRO A 75 3.22 3.69 -0.59
CA PRO A 75 1.89 3.17 -0.88
C PRO A 75 0.79 4.00 -0.18
N ASP A 76 -0.42 4.00 -0.73
CA ASP A 76 -1.53 4.75 -0.14
C ASP A 76 -1.86 4.30 1.28
N LEU A 77 -1.89 2.99 1.52
CA LEU A 77 -2.08 2.38 2.84
C LEU A 77 -1.20 1.13 2.97
N LEU A 78 -0.84 0.82 4.20
CA LEU A 78 -0.16 -0.43 4.52
C LEU A 78 -0.65 -0.98 5.87
N PHE A 79 -0.54 -2.30 6.03
CA PHE A 79 -0.76 -2.98 7.30
C PHE A 79 0.49 -3.76 7.67
N VAL A 80 0.89 -3.61 8.93
CA VAL A 80 1.97 -4.37 9.56
C VAL A 80 1.40 -5.15 10.72
N SER A 81 1.53 -6.48 10.68
CA SER A 81 1.10 -7.36 11.75
C SER A 81 1.97 -7.24 13.00
N ASN A 82 1.42 -7.60 14.16
CA ASN A 82 2.20 -7.63 15.40
C ASN A 82 3.48 -8.45 15.29
N GLY A 83 3.44 -9.55 14.52
CA GLY A 83 4.61 -10.40 14.30
C GLY A 83 5.73 -9.73 13.50
N ARG A 84 5.44 -8.63 12.81
CA ARG A 84 6.39 -7.85 12.01
C ARG A 84 6.60 -6.43 12.52
N SER A 85 6.06 -6.07 13.67
CA SER A 85 6.16 -4.72 14.25
C SER A 85 7.58 -4.17 14.35
N ALA A 86 8.59 -5.05 14.40
CA ALA A 86 10.00 -4.67 14.41
C ALA A 86 10.49 -3.94 13.15
N ILE A 87 9.69 -3.87 12.07
CA ILE A 87 10.04 -3.07 10.88
C ILE A 87 9.56 -1.62 10.98
N VAL A 88 8.69 -1.30 11.95
CA VAL A 88 8.11 0.04 12.11
C VAL A 88 8.95 0.85 13.08
N HIS A 89 9.57 1.90 12.58
CA HIS A 89 10.37 2.86 13.33
C HIS A 89 9.98 4.29 12.94
N ASP A 90 10.95 5.16 12.67
CA ASP A 90 10.79 6.47 12.02
C ASP A 90 10.17 6.35 10.61
N HIS A 91 10.54 5.29 9.90
CA HIS A 91 9.99 4.83 8.63
C HIS A 91 9.68 3.33 8.74
N VAL A 92 9.07 2.76 7.71
CA VAL A 92 8.88 1.30 7.64
C VAL A 92 10.08 0.68 6.92
N TRP A 93 10.90 -0.07 7.66
CA TRP A 93 12.13 -0.70 7.18
C TRP A 93 11.90 -2.17 6.82
N GLY A 94 11.42 -2.41 5.63
CA GLY A 94 11.07 -3.74 5.11
C GLY A 94 9.67 -3.77 4.51
N ALA A 95 9.26 -4.96 4.05
CA ALA A 95 7.96 -5.13 3.42
C ALA A 95 6.84 -5.27 4.46
N PRO A 96 5.74 -4.50 4.36
CA PRO A 96 4.53 -4.71 5.17
C PRO A 96 3.82 -6.02 4.78
N ASP A 97 2.87 -6.47 5.60
CA ASP A 97 2.05 -7.66 5.29
C ASP A 97 1.06 -7.37 4.17
N LEU A 98 0.46 -6.18 4.17
CA LEU A 98 -0.47 -5.72 3.15
C LEU A 98 -0.09 -4.33 2.66
N VAL A 99 -0.22 -4.13 1.37
CA VAL A 99 -0.22 -2.81 0.72
C VAL A 99 -1.57 -2.60 0.03
N VAL A 100 -2.14 -1.41 0.14
CA VAL A 100 -3.33 -1.00 -0.61
C VAL A 100 -2.98 0.20 -1.49
N GLU A 101 -3.25 0.07 -2.78
CA GLU A 101 -3.08 1.12 -3.79
C GLU A 101 -4.45 1.51 -4.35
N VAL A 102 -4.84 2.76 -4.17
CA VAL A 102 -6.05 3.32 -4.75
C VAL A 102 -5.71 3.88 -6.13
N LEU A 103 -6.08 3.15 -7.17
CA LEU A 103 -5.68 3.48 -8.53
C LEU A 103 -6.40 4.73 -9.03
N SER A 104 -5.63 5.73 -9.43
CA SER A 104 -6.13 6.88 -10.17
C SER A 104 -6.47 6.50 -11.61
N PRO A 105 -7.47 7.16 -12.23
CA PRO A 105 -7.77 6.97 -13.65
C PRO A 105 -6.58 7.23 -14.58
N ASN A 106 -5.67 8.09 -14.14
CA ASN A 106 -4.43 8.43 -14.86
C ASN A 106 -3.24 8.30 -13.90
N PRO A 107 -2.73 7.09 -13.65
CA PRO A 107 -1.61 6.89 -12.75
C PRO A 107 -0.35 7.58 -13.28
N ARG A 108 0.27 8.42 -12.44
CA ARG A 108 1.43 9.23 -12.82
C ARG A 108 2.76 8.71 -12.28
N ILE A 109 2.73 7.83 -11.30
CA ILE A 109 3.94 7.21 -10.71
C ILE A 109 4.12 5.80 -11.23
N GLY A 110 5.09 5.65 -12.12
CA GLY A 110 5.63 4.36 -12.53
C GLY A 110 4.66 3.47 -13.30
N LYS A 111 5.15 2.31 -13.69
CA LYS A 111 4.32 1.25 -14.22
C LYS A 111 3.83 0.39 -13.07
N LEU A 112 2.54 0.11 -13.02
CA LEU A 112 1.94 -0.72 -11.98
C LEU A 112 2.63 -2.10 -11.88
N ASP A 113 2.94 -2.71 -13.00
CA ASP A 113 3.62 -4.01 -13.04
C ASP A 113 5.02 -3.98 -12.38
N GLU A 114 5.79 -2.90 -12.58
CA GLU A 114 7.08 -2.74 -11.90
C GLU A 114 6.89 -2.67 -10.39
N ARG A 115 5.89 -1.91 -9.93
CA ARG A 115 5.58 -1.74 -8.51
C ARG A 115 5.13 -3.04 -7.86
N LEU A 116 4.26 -3.79 -8.51
CA LEU A 116 3.84 -5.12 -8.06
C LEU A 116 5.03 -6.10 -8.01
N GLY A 117 5.93 -6.03 -9.00
CA GLY A 117 7.16 -6.80 -9.01
C GLY A 117 8.07 -6.47 -7.81
N TRP A 118 8.15 -5.20 -7.38
CA TRP A 118 8.88 -4.86 -6.15
C TRP A 118 8.20 -5.42 -4.91
N PHE A 119 6.89 -5.28 -4.78
CA PHE A 119 6.16 -5.83 -3.63
C PHE A 119 6.37 -7.34 -3.51
N ALA A 120 6.20 -8.08 -4.62
CA ALA A 120 6.46 -9.52 -4.66
C ALA A 120 7.89 -9.87 -4.25
N LYS A 121 8.87 -9.22 -4.91
CA LYS A 121 10.30 -9.50 -4.72
C LYS A 121 10.79 -9.25 -3.30
N TYR A 122 10.29 -8.21 -2.64
CA TYR A 122 10.76 -7.80 -1.31
C TYR A 122 9.91 -8.35 -0.17
N GLY A 123 8.88 -9.15 -0.45
CA GLY A 123 8.18 -9.96 0.53
C GLY A 123 6.93 -9.32 1.14
N VAL A 124 6.27 -8.39 0.44
CA VAL A 124 4.88 -8.04 0.72
C VAL A 124 4.05 -9.31 0.54
N ALA A 125 3.19 -9.64 1.49
CA ALA A 125 2.39 -10.86 1.39
C ALA A 125 1.14 -10.67 0.50
N GLU A 126 0.52 -9.49 0.59
CA GLU A 126 -0.72 -9.20 -0.16
C GLU A 126 -0.75 -7.74 -0.63
N CYS A 127 -1.28 -7.50 -1.84
CA CYS A 127 -1.52 -6.17 -2.37
C CYS A 127 -2.97 -6.05 -2.86
N TRP A 128 -3.66 -4.99 -2.45
CA TRP A 128 -4.99 -4.68 -2.93
C TRP A 128 -4.94 -3.50 -3.90
N LEU A 129 -5.50 -3.68 -5.08
CA LEU A 129 -5.67 -2.64 -6.08
C LEU A 129 -7.13 -2.19 -6.07
N VAL A 130 -7.37 -0.99 -5.59
CA VAL A 130 -8.70 -0.40 -5.51
C VAL A 130 -8.99 0.39 -6.78
N HIS A 131 -9.83 -0.17 -7.64
CA HIS A 131 -10.23 0.43 -8.92
C HIS A 131 -11.44 1.35 -8.71
N GLN A 132 -11.18 2.66 -8.66
CA GLN A 132 -12.20 3.67 -8.35
C GLN A 132 -13.35 3.68 -9.36
N LEU A 133 -13.05 3.63 -10.66
CA LEU A 133 -14.04 3.74 -11.73
C LEU A 133 -14.85 2.45 -11.89
N GLU A 134 -14.18 1.32 -11.85
CA GLU A 134 -14.78 0.00 -11.99
C GLU A 134 -15.47 -0.48 -10.70
N ARG A 135 -15.25 0.22 -9.58
CA ARG A 135 -15.79 -0.09 -8.25
C ARG A 135 -15.53 -1.55 -7.86
N ARG A 136 -14.31 -1.99 -8.01
CA ARG A 136 -13.84 -3.34 -7.67
C ARG A 136 -12.50 -3.30 -6.97
N VAL A 137 -12.16 -4.41 -6.33
CA VAL A 137 -10.85 -4.60 -5.68
C VAL A 137 -10.21 -5.86 -6.22
N ASP A 138 -8.99 -5.74 -6.70
CA ASP A 138 -8.16 -6.90 -7.00
C ASP A 138 -7.24 -7.17 -5.81
N VAL A 139 -7.27 -8.38 -5.32
CA VAL A 139 -6.38 -8.89 -4.27
C VAL A 139 -5.33 -9.77 -4.91
N LEU A 140 -4.07 -9.37 -4.80
CA LEU A 140 -2.92 -10.13 -5.26
C LEU A 140 -2.20 -10.70 -4.05
N ARG A 141 -1.94 -12.00 -4.05
CA ARG A 141 -1.07 -12.66 -3.07
C ARG A 141 0.27 -12.97 -3.72
N PHE A 142 1.32 -12.74 -2.95
CA PHE A 142 2.68 -12.97 -3.41
C PHE A 142 3.32 -14.12 -2.63
N ALA A 143 4.05 -14.96 -3.34
CA ALA A 143 4.91 -15.99 -2.76
C ALA A 143 6.15 -16.16 -3.63
N GLN A 144 7.27 -16.46 -3.01
CA GLN A 144 8.55 -16.72 -3.70
C GLN A 144 8.99 -15.63 -4.68
N GLY A 145 8.59 -14.37 -4.41
CA GLY A 145 8.96 -13.22 -5.25
C GLY A 145 8.07 -12.98 -6.47
N GLU A 146 6.95 -13.70 -6.59
CA GLU A 146 6.02 -13.62 -7.72
C GLU A 146 4.57 -13.52 -7.27
N VAL A 147 3.67 -13.20 -8.21
CA VAL A 147 2.22 -13.25 -7.97
C VAL A 147 1.78 -14.72 -7.94
N GLU A 148 1.44 -15.22 -6.76
CA GLU A 148 0.93 -16.58 -6.57
C GLU A 148 -0.55 -16.70 -6.95
N ALA A 149 -1.36 -15.70 -6.60
CA ALA A 149 -2.78 -15.70 -6.84
C ALA A 149 -3.32 -14.28 -7.03
N ARG A 150 -4.38 -14.17 -7.83
CA ARG A 150 -5.16 -12.95 -8.02
C ARG A 150 -6.64 -13.25 -7.96
N ALA A 151 -7.38 -12.49 -7.15
CA ALA A 151 -8.84 -12.55 -7.07
C ALA A 151 -9.40 -11.14 -7.27
N SER A 152 -10.52 -11.04 -7.99
CA SER A 152 -11.23 -9.76 -8.20
C SER A 152 -12.56 -9.82 -7.51
N PHE A 153 -12.87 -8.79 -6.73
CA PHE A 153 -14.11 -8.64 -5.98
C PHE A 153 -14.91 -7.46 -6.55
N ALA A 154 -16.08 -7.75 -7.05
CA ALA A 154 -16.99 -6.72 -7.56
C ALA A 154 -17.51 -5.83 -6.42
N ARG A 155 -18.10 -4.69 -6.76
CA ARG A 155 -18.47 -3.60 -5.85
C ARG A 155 -19.13 -4.02 -4.53
N GLY A 156 -20.03 -5.00 -4.54
CA GLY A 156 -20.76 -5.51 -3.36
C GLY A 156 -20.21 -6.80 -2.77
N GLU A 157 -19.20 -7.42 -3.40
CA GLU A 157 -18.63 -8.69 -2.95
C GLU A 157 -17.70 -8.48 -1.76
N PRO A 158 -17.83 -9.26 -0.68
CA PRO A 158 -16.91 -9.22 0.44
C PRO A 158 -15.49 -9.62 0.00
N ILE A 159 -14.52 -8.78 0.33
CA ILE A 159 -13.10 -9.02 0.03
C ILE A 159 -12.59 -10.13 0.94
N VAL A 160 -11.90 -11.11 0.36
CA VAL A 160 -11.22 -12.18 1.09
C VAL A 160 -9.74 -11.91 1.12
N SER A 161 -9.20 -11.77 2.33
CA SER A 161 -7.79 -11.51 2.59
C SER A 161 -7.10 -12.70 3.25
N GLY A 162 -5.87 -12.96 2.86
CA GLY A 162 -4.99 -13.93 3.52
C GLY A 162 -4.31 -13.38 4.77
N VAL A 163 -4.18 -12.05 4.88
CA VAL A 163 -3.44 -11.38 5.97
C VAL A 163 -4.36 -10.66 6.98
N LEU A 164 -5.63 -10.45 6.64
CA LEU A 164 -6.63 -9.85 7.52
C LEU A 164 -7.76 -10.86 7.80
N PRO A 165 -7.58 -11.76 8.77
CA PRO A 165 -8.54 -12.81 9.05
C PRO A 165 -9.91 -12.23 9.44
N GLY A 166 -10.97 -12.76 8.82
CA GLY A 166 -12.35 -12.35 9.08
C GLY A 166 -12.74 -10.97 8.55
N PHE A 167 -11.93 -10.34 7.71
CA PHE A 167 -12.32 -9.11 7.02
C PHE A 167 -13.53 -9.37 6.13
N ARG A 168 -14.51 -8.44 6.13
CA ARG A 168 -15.81 -8.58 5.42
C ARG A 168 -16.21 -7.34 4.64
N GLY A 169 -15.31 -6.36 4.50
CA GLY A 169 -15.57 -5.15 3.73
C GLY A 169 -15.74 -5.46 2.23
N SER A 170 -16.58 -4.69 1.56
CA SER A 170 -16.68 -4.65 0.11
C SER A 170 -16.39 -3.23 -0.39
N PHE A 171 -16.16 -3.04 -1.69
CA PHE A 171 -15.94 -1.70 -2.22
C PHE A 171 -17.08 -0.74 -1.80
N ASP A 172 -18.33 -1.11 -2.02
CA ASP A 172 -19.49 -0.25 -1.73
C ASP A 172 -19.65 0.03 -0.22
N SER A 173 -19.44 -0.98 0.63
CA SER A 173 -19.55 -0.79 2.09
C SER A 173 -18.47 0.14 2.64
N ILE A 174 -17.28 0.17 2.02
CA ILE A 174 -16.15 0.99 2.44
C ILE A 174 -16.25 2.38 1.82
N ALA A 175 -16.54 2.47 0.54
CA ALA A 175 -16.62 3.74 -0.18
C ALA A 175 -17.81 4.61 0.22
N GLY A 176 -18.84 4.01 0.83
CA GLY A 176 -20.04 4.73 1.28
C GLY A 176 -20.90 5.27 0.13
N TRP A 177 -20.95 4.54 -0.98
CA TRP A 177 -21.75 4.87 -2.18
C TRP A 177 -23.08 4.15 -2.19
#